data_a4c4f70197ec9f89b1bbdf40972f32d1
#
_entry.id   a4c4f70197ec9f89b1bbdf40972f32d1
#
_cell.length_a   1.000
_cell.length_b   1.000
_cell.length_c   1.000
_cell.angle_alpha   90.00
_cell.angle_beta   90.00
_cell.angle_gamma   90.00
#
_symmetry.space_group_name_H-M   'P 1'
#
loop_
_entity.id
_entity.type
_entity.pdbx_description
1 polymer ?
#
loop_
_entity_poly.entity_id
_entity_poly.type
_entity_poly.pdbx_seq_one_letter_code
_entity_poly.pdbx_strand_id
1 'polypeptide(L)'
;MRDNSSGLSGILGLAGIVALFLLARRFLPTLATVMLWIAGIAAVLLIVLIGLVIYFSVTGPKEKNNPDSPSAVLTKARSELMELRRNLLRIRNKEIASLCREITDIGDKILAVLKQKPDSVAGVRQFLNYYLPTLGKILGTYVRVEESGSMTDELTGNTVTYLGEIRKAMEKQYNNLFDNDKLDLSVDMEALTLACKRDGLLDEEKENHENK
;
A
#
# COMPACT_ATOMS: atom_id res chain seq x y z
N MET A 1 2.32 68.58 -67.44
CA MET A 1 1.43 68.18 -66.33
C MET A 1 2.26 67.23 -65.41
N ARG A 2 2.58 67.70 -64.24
CA ARG A 2 3.46 66.96 -63.30
C ARG A 2 2.54 66.24 -62.31
N ASP A 3 2.60 64.90 -62.26
CA ASP A 3 1.80 64.06 -61.39
C ASP A 3 2.19 64.23 -59.91
N ASN A 4 1.27 64.79 -59.16
CA ASN A 4 1.44 65.07 -57.71
C ASN A 4 0.80 63.95 -56.84
N SER A 5 0.69 62.73 -57.40
CA SER A 5 -0.01 61.60 -56.73
C SER A 5 0.90 60.77 -55.78
N SER A 6 2.25 60.89 -55.92
CA SER A 6 3.18 60.09 -55.11
C SER A 6 3.44 60.62 -53.67
N GLY A 7 3.11 61.89 -53.42
CA GLY A 7 3.29 62.50 -52.11
C GLY A 7 2.18 62.16 -51.12
N LEU A 8 0.95 62.01 -51.60
CA LEU A 8 -0.24 61.77 -50.73
C LEU A 8 -0.28 60.37 -50.18
N SER A 9 0.19 59.37 -50.90
CA SER A 9 0.23 57.95 -50.44
C SER A 9 1.29 57.75 -49.36
N GLY A 10 2.41 58.44 -49.40
CA GLY A 10 3.45 58.40 -48.40
C GLY A 10 2.99 59.02 -47.05
N ILE A 11 2.27 60.12 -47.12
CA ILE A 11 1.77 60.85 -45.92
C ILE A 11 0.64 60.02 -45.23
N LEU A 12 -0.20 59.37 -45.96
CA LEU A 12 -1.24 58.47 -45.42
C LEU A 12 -0.64 57.23 -44.79
N GLY A 13 0.40 56.65 -45.34
CA GLY A 13 1.13 55.53 -44.76
C GLY A 13 1.82 55.87 -43.43
N LEU A 14 2.47 57.05 -43.39
CA LEU A 14 3.11 57.52 -42.17
C LEU A 14 2.07 57.84 -41.05
N ALA A 15 0.95 58.44 -41.39
CA ALA A 15 -0.15 58.71 -40.45
C ALA A 15 -0.74 57.41 -39.87
N GLY A 16 -0.87 56.36 -40.71
CA GLY A 16 -1.33 55.04 -40.28
C GLY A 16 -0.38 54.37 -39.27
N ILE A 17 0.93 54.43 -39.52
CA ILE A 17 1.97 53.88 -38.63
C ILE A 17 1.99 54.64 -37.30
N VAL A 18 1.91 55.97 -37.32
CA VAL A 18 1.85 56.77 -36.06
C VAL A 18 0.56 56.48 -35.28
N ALA A 19 -0.57 56.36 -35.94
CA ALA A 19 -1.81 55.98 -35.26
C ALA A 19 -1.74 54.59 -34.63
N LEU A 20 -1.18 53.61 -35.33
CA LEU A 20 -0.95 52.24 -34.80
C LEU A 20 0.00 52.23 -33.59
N PHE A 21 1.07 53.05 -33.69
CA PHE A 21 2.02 53.19 -32.58
C PHE A 21 1.41 53.84 -31.35
N LEU A 22 0.56 54.88 -31.51
CA LEU A 22 -0.15 55.52 -30.43
C LEU A 22 -1.22 54.61 -29.81
N LEU A 23 -1.90 53.80 -30.61
CA LEU A 23 -2.82 52.75 -30.11
C LEU A 23 -2.06 51.68 -29.34
N ALA A 24 -0.99 51.18 -29.88
CA ALA A 24 -0.15 50.18 -29.20
C ALA A 24 0.36 50.70 -27.85
N ARG A 25 0.87 51.94 -27.82
CA ARG A 25 1.36 52.58 -26.58
C ARG A 25 0.27 52.79 -25.51
N ARG A 26 -1.00 52.95 -25.92
CA ARG A 26 -2.15 53.07 -25.01
C ARG A 26 -2.64 51.73 -24.47
N PHE A 27 -2.52 50.63 -25.25
CA PHE A 27 -2.96 49.28 -24.87
C PHE A 27 -1.89 48.46 -24.15
N LEU A 28 -0.58 48.71 -24.39
CA LEU A 28 0.50 48.00 -23.75
C LEU A 28 0.45 48.06 -22.20
N PRO A 29 0.27 49.22 -21.56
CA PRO A 29 0.24 49.29 -20.09
C PRO A 29 -0.99 48.59 -19.50
N THR A 30 -2.14 48.57 -20.20
CA THR A 30 -3.33 47.86 -19.73
C THR A 30 -3.16 46.33 -19.81
N LEU A 31 -2.52 45.82 -20.84
CA LEU A 31 -2.19 44.42 -20.98
C LEU A 31 -1.18 43.98 -19.89
N ALA A 32 -0.17 44.80 -19.59
CA ALA A 32 0.82 44.53 -18.54
C ALA A 32 0.16 44.50 -17.14
N THR A 33 -0.76 45.40 -16.86
CA THR A 33 -1.50 45.39 -15.57
C THR A 33 -2.42 44.19 -15.44
N VAL A 34 -3.11 43.79 -16.49
CA VAL A 34 -3.97 42.59 -16.50
C VAL A 34 -3.13 41.32 -16.28
N MET A 35 -1.97 41.20 -16.93
CA MET A 35 -1.04 40.08 -16.74
C MET A 35 -0.52 40.00 -15.29
N LEU A 36 -0.21 41.14 -14.68
CA LEU A 36 0.19 41.21 -13.26
C LEU A 36 -0.93 40.77 -12.31
N TRP A 37 -2.16 41.15 -12.62
CA TRP A 37 -3.33 40.72 -11.84
C TRP A 37 -3.58 39.21 -11.96
N ILE A 38 -3.47 38.64 -13.16
CA ILE A 38 -3.59 37.20 -13.39
C ILE A 38 -2.48 36.44 -12.66
N ALA A 39 -1.23 36.91 -12.75
CA ALA A 39 -0.11 36.32 -12.01
C ALA A 39 -0.31 36.37 -10.49
N GLY A 40 -0.84 37.49 -9.97
CA GLY A 40 -1.18 37.62 -8.55
C GLY A 40 -2.26 36.64 -8.09
N ILE A 41 -3.33 36.50 -8.86
CA ILE A 41 -4.39 35.51 -8.58
C ILE A 41 -3.85 34.09 -8.64
N ALA A 42 -3.03 33.76 -9.63
CA ALA A 42 -2.41 32.43 -9.75
C ALA A 42 -1.50 32.10 -8.55
N ALA A 43 -0.72 33.08 -8.09
CA ALA A 43 0.13 32.93 -6.91
C ALA A 43 -0.70 32.70 -5.62
N VAL A 44 -1.79 33.43 -5.44
CA VAL A 44 -2.68 33.23 -4.29
C VAL A 44 -3.36 31.85 -4.34
N LEU A 45 -3.84 31.41 -5.51
CA LEU A 45 -4.41 30.08 -5.68
C LEU A 45 -3.39 28.96 -5.38
N LEU A 46 -2.14 29.15 -5.79
CA LEU A 46 -1.07 28.19 -5.52
C LEU A 46 -0.76 28.12 -4.01
N ILE A 47 -0.71 29.24 -3.31
CA ILE A 47 -0.54 29.28 -1.86
C ILE A 47 -1.71 28.62 -1.13
N VAL A 48 -2.95 28.86 -1.57
CA VAL A 48 -4.15 28.22 -1.02
C VAL A 48 -4.11 26.71 -1.27
N LEU A 49 -3.70 26.26 -2.46
CA LEU A 49 -3.55 24.84 -2.79
C LEU A 49 -2.49 24.16 -1.92
N ILE A 50 -1.32 24.80 -1.74
CA ILE A 50 -0.26 24.29 -0.85
C ILE A 50 -0.76 24.27 0.60
N GLY A 51 -1.44 25.32 1.06
CA GLY A 51 -2.05 25.37 2.38
C GLY A 51 -3.09 24.27 2.60
N LEU A 52 -3.88 23.96 1.57
CA LEU A 52 -4.91 22.91 1.60
C LEU A 52 -4.27 21.52 1.62
N VAL A 53 -3.19 21.30 0.87
CA VAL A 53 -2.40 20.05 0.91
C VAL A 53 -1.77 19.87 2.29
N ILE A 54 -1.15 20.91 2.86
CA ILE A 54 -0.59 20.87 4.21
C ILE A 54 -1.70 20.64 5.25
N TYR A 55 -2.82 21.35 5.13
CA TYR A 55 -3.98 21.16 6.01
C TYR A 55 -4.51 19.73 5.97
N PHE A 56 -4.70 19.13 4.79
CA PHE A 56 -5.12 17.72 4.66
C PHE A 56 -4.04 16.73 5.14
N SER A 57 -2.76 17.05 4.98
CA SER A 57 -1.65 16.21 5.50
C SER A 57 -1.53 16.27 7.02
N VAL A 58 -1.87 17.40 7.63
CA VAL A 58 -1.75 17.62 9.09
C VAL A 58 -3.07 17.32 9.82
N THR A 59 -4.22 17.55 9.17
CA THR A 59 -5.58 17.36 9.73
C THR A 59 -6.29 16.14 9.17
N GLY A 60 -5.64 15.33 8.30
CA GLY A 60 -6.13 13.98 8.03
C GLY A 60 -6.47 13.34 9.37
N PRO A 61 -7.54 12.53 9.49
CA PRO A 61 -7.93 11.99 10.78
C PRO A 61 -6.70 11.35 11.40
N LYS A 62 -6.12 12.00 12.40
CA LYS A 62 -5.19 11.37 13.33
C LYS A 62 -6.06 10.32 13.98
N GLU A 63 -6.09 9.14 13.37
CA GLU A 63 -6.45 7.93 14.08
C GLU A 63 -5.65 8.05 15.38
N LYS A 64 -6.35 8.33 16.48
CA LYS A 64 -5.74 8.47 17.81
C LYS A 64 -4.72 7.37 17.87
N ASN A 65 -3.45 7.67 18.17
CA ASN A 65 -2.36 6.70 18.32
C ASN A 65 -2.77 5.66 19.36
N ASN A 66 -3.74 4.85 19.01
CA ASN A 66 -4.06 3.63 19.74
C ASN A 66 -3.09 2.59 19.20
N PRO A 67 -2.06 2.20 19.98
CA PRO A 67 -1.11 1.18 19.56
C PRO A 67 -1.80 -0.15 19.23
N ASP A 68 -3.06 -0.29 19.62
CA ASP A 68 -3.91 -1.45 19.40
C ASP A 68 -4.83 -1.31 18.17
N SER A 69 -4.77 -0.20 17.43
CA SER A 69 -5.53 -0.09 16.19
C SER A 69 -5.04 -1.11 15.15
N PRO A 70 -5.94 -1.71 14.33
CA PRO A 70 -5.54 -2.64 13.29
C PRO A 70 -4.46 -2.10 12.37
N SER A 71 -4.54 -0.83 12.00
CA SER A 71 -3.56 -0.15 11.14
C SER A 71 -2.19 -0.03 11.81
N ALA A 72 -2.13 0.29 13.11
CA ALA A 72 -0.88 0.38 13.86
C ALA A 72 -0.22 -1.01 14.00
N VAL A 73 -1.01 -2.04 14.31
CA VAL A 73 -0.54 -3.44 14.40
C VAL A 73 0.04 -3.91 13.06
N LEU A 74 -0.66 -3.66 11.94
CA LEU A 74 -0.18 -4.04 10.61
C LEU A 74 1.09 -3.27 10.21
N THR A 75 1.19 -1.99 10.52
CA THR A 75 2.38 -1.18 10.24
C THR A 75 3.59 -1.71 11.00
N LYS A 76 3.42 -2.01 12.29
CA LYS A 76 4.46 -2.62 13.12
C LYS A 76 4.87 -3.98 12.57
N ALA A 77 3.93 -4.87 12.30
CA ALA A 77 4.22 -6.20 11.77
C ALA A 77 4.97 -6.15 10.43
N ARG A 78 4.65 -5.19 9.57
CA ARG A 78 5.39 -4.96 8.31
C ARG A 78 6.85 -4.56 8.58
N SER A 79 7.11 -3.69 9.57
CA SER A 79 8.48 -3.30 9.93
C SER A 79 9.28 -4.48 10.48
N GLU A 80 8.66 -5.35 11.28
CA GLU A 80 9.28 -6.57 11.79
C GLU A 80 9.63 -7.56 10.65
N LEU A 81 8.74 -7.75 9.68
CA LEU A 81 9.05 -8.58 8.49
C LEU A 81 10.20 -8.00 7.65
N MET A 82 10.30 -6.69 7.54
CA MET A 82 11.44 -6.05 6.87
C MET A 82 12.74 -6.29 7.62
N GLU A 83 12.72 -6.28 8.95
CA GLU A 83 13.88 -6.60 9.77
C GLU A 83 14.31 -8.07 9.63
N LEU A 84 13.34 -9.00 9.63
CA LEU A 84 13.60 -10.41 9.33
C LEU A 84 14.29 -10.58 7.97
N ARG A 85 13.85 -9.89 6.93
CA ARG A 85 14.48 -9.90 5.60
C ARG A 85 15.88 -9.34 5.60
N ARG A 86 16.16 -8.31 6.38
CA ARG A 86 17.53 -7.78 6.53
C ARG A 86 18.44 -8.78 7.18
N ASN A 87 17.97 -9.47 8.22
CA ASN A 87 18.73 -10.54 8.87
C ASN A 87 18.96 -11.71 7.91
N LEU A 88 17.94 -12.10 7.13
CA LEU A 88 18.03 -13.16 6.11
C LEU A 88 19.17 -12.93 5.11
N LEU A 89 19.40 -11.70 4.67
CA LEU A 89 20.47 -11.37 3.70
C LEU A 89 21.89 -11.63 4.28
N ARG A 90 22.02 -11.73 5.60
CA ARG A 90 23.30 -11.93 6.32
C ARG A 90 23.52 -13.39 6.71
N ILE A 91 22.47 -14.23 6.67
CA ILE A 91 22.55 -15.65 7.01
C ILE A 91 23.32 -16.42 5.93
N ARG A 92 24.37 -17.13 6.32
CA ARG A 92 25.21 -17.93 5.41
C ARG A 92 24.68 -19.36 5.24
N ASN A 93 24.08 -19.91 6.29
CA ASN A 93 23.50 -21.25 6.24
C ASN A 93 22.29 -21.28 5.29
N LYS A 94 22.38 -22.10 4.23
CA LYS A 94 21.36 -22.13 3.15
C LYS A 94 20.00 -22.67 3.61
N GLU A 95 20.01 -23.63 4.52
CA GLU A 95 18.79 -24.26 5.03
C GLU A 95 18.02 -23.26 5.92
N ILE A 96 18.71 -22.59 6.84
CA ILE A 96 18.15 -21.54 7.69
C ILE A 96 17.64 -20.38 6.80
N ALA A 97 18.41 -19.97 5.80
CA ALA A 97 18.00 -18.92 4.88
C ALA A 97 16.74 -19.31 4.08
N SER A 98 16.58 -20.59 3.69
CA SER A 98 15.37 -21.08 3.02
C SER A 98 14.16 -21.01 3.94
N LEU A 99 14.26 -21.53 5.16
CA LEU A 99 13.19 -21.45 6.15
C LEU A 99 12.78 -20.03 6.47
N CYS A 100 13.75 -19.13 6.60
CA CYS A 100 13.46 -17.70 6.84
C CYS A 100 12.72 -17.05 5.65
N ARG A 101 13.03 -17.42 4.40
CA ARG A 101 12.25 -16.94 3.23
C ARG A 101 10.81 -17.42 3.30
N GLU A 102 10.59 -18.72 3.51
CA GLU A 102 9.26 -19.29 3.63
C GLU A 102 8.44 -18.60 4.73
N ILE A 103 9.06 -18.39 5.89
CA ILE A 103 8.46 -17.67 7.02
C ILE A 103 8.07 -16.23 6.63
N THR A 104 8.97 -15.49 5.97
CA THR A 104 8.67 -14.11 5.55
C THR A 104 7.61 -14.06 4.47
N ASP A 105 7.57 -15.01 3.56
CA ASP A 105 6.55 -15.11 2.51
C ASP A 105 5.15 -15.42 3.08
N ILE A 106 5.08 -16.32 4.07
CA ILE A 106 3.83 -16.58 4.80
C ILE A 106 3.40 -15.32 5.57
N GLY A 107 4.34 -14.62 6.20
CA GLY A 107 4.08 -13.35 6.88
C GLY A 107 3.45 -12.30 5.96
N ASP A 108 3.95 -12.15 4.73
CA ASP A 108 3.36 -11.24 3.75
C ASP A 108 1.94 -11.67 3.33
N LYS A 109 1.70 -12.98 3.16
CA LYS A 109 0.36 -13.50 2.86
C LYS A 109 -0.61 -13.16 3.99
N ILE A 110 -0.21 -13.35 5.25
CA ILE A 110 -0.99 -12.97 6.43
C ILE A 110 -1.31 -11.47 6.38
N LEU A 111 -0.31 -10.59 6.20
CA LEU A 111 -0.54 -9.15 6.14
C LEU A 111 -1.42 -8.72 4.96
N ALA A 112 -1.33 -9.41 3.82
CA ALA A 112 -2.18 -9.15 2.67
C ALA A 112 -3.66 -9.46 2.96
N VAL A 113 -3.95 -10.59 3.61
CA VAL A 113 -5.31 -10.95 4.04
C VAL A 113 -5.84 -9.97 5.08
N LEU A 114 -5.04 -9.63 6.10
CA LEU A 114 -5.45 -8.72 7.17
C LEU A 114 -5.71 -7.29 6.67
N LYS A 115 -5.04 -6.88 5.59
CA LYS A 115 -5.33 -5.59 4.95
C LYS A 115 -6.73 -5.58 4.31
N GLN A 116 -7.19 -6.73 3.80
CA GLN A 116 -8.53 -6.88 3.20
C GLN A 116 -9.60 -7.13 4.28
N LYS A 117 -9.22 -7.79 5.38
CA LYS A 117 -10.11 -8.18 6.51
C LYS A 117 -9.57 -7.61 7.83
N PRO A 118 -9.71 -6.30 8.10
CA PRO A 118 -9.17 -5.67 9.32
C PRO A 118 -9.70 -6.27 10.62
N ASP A 119 -10.93 -6.79 10.62
CA ASP A 119 -11.56 -7.41 11.79
C ASP A 119 -10.83 -8.69 12.23
N SER A 120 -10.19 -9.40 11.29
CA SER A 120 -9.40 -10.60 11.59
C SER A 120 -8.09 -10.31 12.33
N VAL A 121 -7.66 -9.04 12.41
CA VAL A 121 -6.44 -8.64 13.15
C VAL A 121 -6.51 -9.04 14.62
N ALA A 122 -7.69 -9.00 15.22
CA ALA A 122 -7.88 -9.39 16.63
C ALA A 122 -7.41 -10.83 16.91
N GLY A 123 -7.72 -11.78 16.02
CA GLY A 123 -7.36 -13.20 16.17
C GLY A 123 -5.86 -13.48 16.02
N VAL A 124 -5.11 -12.62 15.34
CA VAL A 124 -3.67 -12.79 15.09
C VAL A 124 -2.79 -11.78 15.85
N ARG A 125 -3.40 -10.91 16.64
CA ARG A 125 -2.70 -9.80 17.32
C ARG A 125 -1.52 -10.27 18.17
N GLN A 126 -1.70 -11.32 18.97
CA GLN A 126 -0.63 -11.88 19.79
C GLN A 126 0.53 -12.36 18.94
N PHE A 127 0.22 -13.02 17.82
CA PHE A 127 1.22 -13.47 16.86
C PHE A 127 2.04 -12.29 16.31
N LEU A 128 1.38 -11.25 15.82
CA LEU A 128 2.03 -10.08 15.22
C LEU A 128 2.81 -9.23 16.24
N ASN A 129 2.32 -9.11 17.47
CA ASN A 129 2.91 -8.23 18.47
C ASN A 129 3.99 -8.89 19.31
N TYR A 130 4.00 -10.21 19.44
CA TYR A 130 4.92 -10.93 20.31
C TYR A 130 5.80 -11.94 19.55
N TYR A 131 5.21 -12.86 18.78
CA TYR A 131 6.00 -13.91 18.15
C TYR A 131 6.87 -13.39 17.02
N LEU A 132 6.35 -12.53 16.18
CA LEU A 132 7.09 -11.98 15.05
C LEU A 132 8.31 -11.13 15.49
N PRO A 133 8.20 -10.18 16.44
CA PRO A 133 9.37 -9.45 16.97
C PRO A 133 10.37 -10.37 17.68
N THR A 134 9.88 -11.41 18.40
CA THR A 134 10.74 -12.35 19.08
C THR A 134 11.57 -13.16 18.08
N LEU A 135 10.97 -13.59 16.98
CA LEU A 135 11.67 -14.26 15.89
C LEU A 135 12.76 -13.35 15.28
N GLY A 136 12.46 -12.06 15.10
CA GLY A 136 13.44 -11.06 14.65
C GLY A 136 14.66 -10.98 15.55
N LYS A 137 14.46 -10.99 16.88
CA LYS A 137 15.55 -11.00 17.87
C LYS A 137 16.38 -12.28 17.80
N ILE A 138 15.73 -13.44 17.68
CA ILE A 138 16.40 -14.75 17.58
C ILE A 138 17.29 -14.77 16.34
N LEU A 139 16.76 -14.40 15.17
CA LEU A 139 17.53 -14.36 13.93
C LEU A 139 18.66 -13.32 13.96
N GLY A 140 18.42 -12.16 14.54
CA GLY A 140 19.47 -11.16 14.73
C GLY A 140 20.60 -11.67 15.64
N THR A 141 20.29 -12.49 16.66
CA THR A 141 21.28 -13.14 17.50
C THR A 141 22.00 -14.25 16.76
N TYR A 142 21.27 -15.08 16.01
CA TYR A 142 21.85 -16.11 15.15
C TYR A 142 22.93 -15.53 14.22
N VAL A 143 22.57 -14.46 13.49
CA VAL A 143 23.49 -13.77 12.56
C VAL A 143 24.78 -13.32 13.29
N ARG A 144 24.65 -12.72 14.48
CA ARG A 144 25.84 -12.27 15.26
C ARG A 144 26.74 -13.44 15.66
N VAL A 145 26.14 -14.56 16.10
CA VAL A 145 26.90 -15.76 16.48
C VAL A 145 27.56 -16.40 15.26
N GLU A 146 26.87 -16.47 14.12
CA GLU A 146 27.42 -16.98 12.87
C GLU A 146 28.59 -16.11 12.38
N GLU A 147 28.46 -14.79 12.44
CA GLU A 147 29.50 -13.83 12.03
C GLU A 147 30.71 -13.85 12.95
N SER A 148 30.53 -14.14 14.24
CA SER A 148 31.63 -14.26 15.19
C SER A 148 32.44 -15.56 15.03
N GLY A 149 31.96 -16.51 14.20
CA GLY A 149 32.59 -17.83 14.05
C GLY A 149 32.36 -18.76 15.21
N SER A 150 31.48 -18.42 16.17
CA SER A 150 31.17 -19.23 17.36
C SER A 150 29.99 -20.17 17.15
N MET A 151 29.54 -20.35 15.89
CA MET A 151 28.44 -21.24 15.57
C MET A 151 28.84 -22.70 15.68
N THR A 152 28.02 -23.50 16.37
CA THR A 152 28.20 -24.95 16.48
C THR A 152 27.17 -25.70 15.64
N ASP A 153 27.45 -26.94 15.26
CA ASP A 153 26.52 -27.79 14.51
C ASP A 153 25.24 -28.05 15.32
N GLU A 154 25.36 -28.23 16.63
CA GLU A 154 24.22 -28.39 17.54
C GLU A 154 23.30 -27.16 17.52
N LEU A 155 23.87 -25.96 17.67
CA LEU A 155 23.10 -24.72 17.65
C LEU A 155 22.44 -24.49 16.29
N THR A 156 23.13 -24.83 15.21
CA THR A 156 22.58 -24.78 13.85
C THR A 156 21.39 -25.74 13.70
N GLY A 157 21.54 -27.01 14.12
CA GLY A 157 20.47 -28.00 14.05
C GLY A 157 19.26 -27.62 14.91
N ASN A 158 19.49 -27.13 16.11
CA ASN A 158 18.40 -26.61 16.97
C ASN A 158 17.66 -25.43 16.32
N THR A 159 18.40 -24.54 15.66
CA THR A 159 17.81 -23.39 14.96
C THR A 159 16.97 -23.84 13.75
N VAL A 160 17.43 -24.81 12.96
CA VAL A 160 16.66 -25.39 11.83
C VAL A 160 15.37 -26.00 12.34
N THR A 161 15.43 -26.82 13.38
CA THR A 161 14.25 -27.46 13.98
C THR A 161 13.25 -26.40 14.46
N TYR A 162 13.71 -25.42 15.22
CA TYR A 162 12.88 -24.32 15.73
C TYR A 162 12.21 -23.52 14.60
N LEU A 163 12.95 -23.13 13.56
CA LEU A 163 12.40 -22.40 12.43
C LEU A 163 11.39 -23.23 11.64
N GLY A 164 11.61 -24.55 11.51
CA GLY A 164 10.64 -25.47 10.92
C GLY A 164 9.31 -25.50 11.67
N GLU A 165 9.35 -25.49 13.00
CA GLU A 165 8.16 -25.40 13.85
C GLU A 165 7.45 -24.05 13.73
N ILE A 166 8.20 -22.95 13.71
CA ILE A 166 7.64 -21.60 13.51
C ILE A 166 6.97 -21.49 12.15
N ARG A 167 7.57 -22.03 11.08
CA ARG A 167 6.96 -22.04 9.75
C ARG A 167 5.60 -22.75 9.78
N LYS A 168 5.52 -23.95 10.38
CA LYS A 168 4.26 -24.68 10.52
C LYS A 168 3.21 -23.89 11.34
N ALA A 169 3.64 -23.24 12.41
CA ALA A 169 2.76 -22.40 13.22
C ALA A 169 2.20 -21.21 12.42
N MET A 170 3.04 -20.58 11.58
CA MET A 170 2.62 -19.50 10.70
C MET A 170 1.65 -19.96 9.60
N GLU A 171 1.91 -21.12 9.00
CA GLU A 171 0.98 -21.75 8.03
C GLU A 171 -0.39 -22.01 8.66
N LYS A 172 -0.39 -22.56 9.87
CA LYS A 172 -1.64 -22.77 10.62
C LYS A 172 -2.35 -21.45 10.87
N GLN A 173 -1.61 -20.42 11.30
CA GLN A 173 -2.18 -19.09 11.55
C GLN A 173 -2.76 -18.46 10.27
N TYR A 174 -2.09 -18.61 9.13
CA TYR A 174 -2.59 -18.18 7.83
C TYR A 174 -3.89 -18.91 7.45
N ASN A 175 -3.94 -20.23 7.63
CA ASN A 175 -5.13 -21.04 7.31
C ASN A 175 -6.33 -20.70 8.19
N ASN A 176 -6.10 -20.39 9.48
CA ASN A 176 -7.15 -19.99 10.41
C ASN A 176 -7.84 -18.67 10.01
N LEU A 177 -7.18 -17.81 9.23
CA LEU A 177 -7.80 -16.58 8.71
C LEU A 177 -8.98 -16.84 7.76
N PHE A 178 -9.10 -18.07 7.24
CA PHE A 178 -10.16 -18.48 6.30
C PHE A 178 -11.19 -19.40 6.92
N ASP A 179 -11.13 -19.69 8.21
CA ASP A 179 -12.05 -20.65 8.84
C ASP A 179 -13.50 -20.18 8.80
N ASN A 180 -13.74 -18.88 9.00
CA ASN A 180 -15.08 -18.32 8.83
C ASN A 180 -15.55 -18.41 7.37
N ASP A 181 -14.70 -18.08 6.40
CA ASP A 181 -15.05 -18.18 4.98
C ASP A 181 -15.39 -19.62 4.57
N LYS A 182 -14.67 -20.61 5.11
CA LYS A 182 -14.94 -22.02 4.87
C LYS A 182 -16.30 -22.44 5.45
N LEU A 183 -16.61 -21.93 6.65
CA LEU A 183 -17.89 -22.19 7.29
C LEU A 183 -19.05 -21.56 6.50
N ASP A 184 -18.92 -20.28 6.11
CA ASP A 184 -19.92 -19.57 5.32
C ASP A 184 -20.15 -20.30 3.97
N LEU A 185 -19.07 -20.68 3.28
CA LEU A 185 -19.16 -21.44 2.04
C LEU A 185 -19.89 -22.79 2.23
N SER A 186 -19.62 -23.50 3.32
CA SER A 186 -20.26 -24.77 3.65
C SER A 186 -21.76 -24.58 3.83
N VAL A 187 -22.17 -23.55 4.59
CA VAL A 187 -23.59 -23.22 4.83
C VAL A 187 -24.30 -22.83 3.54
N ASP A 188 -23.67 -22.00 2.70
CA ASP A 188 -24.24 -21.57 1.42
C ASP A 188 -24.42 -22.76 0.44
N MET A 189 -23.43 -23.66 0.40
CA MET A 189 -23.54 -24.89 -0.41
C MET A 189 -24.64 -25.80 0.05
N GLU A 190 -24.81 -25.99 1.36
CA GLU A 190 -25.89 -26.79 1.94
C GLU A 190 -27.26 -26.16 1.64
N ALA A 191 -27.41 -24.85 1.86
CA ALA A 191 -28.63 -24.11 1.58
C ALA A 191 -29.05 -24.22 0.09
N LEU A 192 -28.08 -24.08 -0.83
CA LEU A 192 -28.34 -24.21 -2.26
C LEU A 192 -28.74 -25.66 -2.62
N THR A 193 -28.06 -26.64 -2.04
CA THR A 193 -28.38 -28.06 -2.26
C THR A 193 -29.80 -28.39 -1.81
N LEU A 194 -30.19 -27.91 -0.63
CA LEU A 194 -31.56 -28.07 -0.12
C LEU A 194 -32.61 -27.38 -1.01
N ALA A 195 -32.29 -26.17 -1.51
CA ALA A 195 -33.18 -25.46 -2.44
C ALA A 195 -33.36 -26.25 -3.75
N CYS A 196 -32.26 -26.75 -4.33
CA CYS A 196 -32.30 -27.56 -5.55
C CYS A 196 -33.08 -28.88 -5.37
N LYS A 197 -32.93 -29.55 -4.22
CA LYS A 197 -33.71 -30.75 -3.89
C LYS A 197 -35.22 -30.44 -3.79
N ARG A 198 -35.56 -29.37 -3.07
CA ARG A 198 -36.95 -28.91 -2.95
C ARG A 198 -37.59 -28.57 -4.30
N ASP A 199 -36.83 -27.98 -5.19
CA ASP A 199 -37.32 -27.56 -6.52
C ASP A 199 -37.25 -28.73 -7.54
N GLY A 200 -36.86 -29.95 -7.12
CA GLY A 200 -36.82 -31.16 -7.97
C GLY A 200 -35.67 -31.16 -9.00
N LEU A 201 -34.63 -30.32 -8.79
CA LEU A 201 -33.47 -30.22 -9.67
C LEU A 201 -32.36 -31.20 -9.31
N LEU A 202 -32.38 -31.77 -8.10
CA LEU A 202 -31.48 -32.79 -7.61
C LEU A 202 -32.28 -33.95 -7.05
N ASP A 203 -31.90 -35.21 -7.40
CA ASP A 203 -32.47 -36.41 -6.82
C ASP A 203 -32.07 -36.53 -5.34
N GLU A 204 -33.00 -36.97 -4.51
CA GLU A 204 -32.68 -37.39 -3.13
C GLU A 204 -31.78 -38.63 -3.21
N GLU A 205 -30.51 -38.53 -2.83
CA GLU A 205 -29.68 -39.68 -2.58
C GLU A 205 -30.35 -40.51 -1.49
N LYS A 206 -30.88 -41.69 -1.86
CA LYS A 206 -31.34 -42.67 -0.88
C LYS A 206 -30.11 -43.07 -0.07
N GLU A 207 -30.00 -42.54 1.15
CA GLU A 207 -29.10 -43.11 2.15
C GLU A 207 -29.43 -44.57 2.32
N ASN A 208 -28.69 -45.43 1.62
CA ASN A 208 -28.68 -46.84 1.89
C ASN A 208 -28.01 -47.03 3.27
N HIS A 209 -28.83 -46.99 4.31
CA HIS A 209 -28.52 -47.66 5.57
C HIS A 209 -28.46 -49.17 5.27
N GLU A 210 -27.35 -49.66 4.74
CA GLU A 210 -27.01 -51.07 4.88
C GLU A 210 -26.49 -51.32 6.29
N ASN A 211 -27.45 -51.49 7.18
CA ASN A 211 -27.22 -52.25 8.41
C ASN A 211 -26.87 -53.70 8.03
N LYS A 212 -25.61 -54.08 8.25
CA LYS A 212 -25.24 -55.45 8.60
C LYS A 212 -24.06 -55.49 9.52
#